data_863585880164a0ebf682f0b8ba944028
#
_entry.id   863585880164a0ebf682f0b8ba944028
#
_cell.length_a   1.000
_cell.length_b   1.000
_cell.length_c   1.000
_cell.angle_alpha   90.00
_cell.angle_beta   90.00
_cell.angle_gamma   90.00
#
_symmetry.space_group_name_H-M   'P 1'
#
loop_
_entity.id
_entity.type
_entity.pdbx_description
1 polymer ?
#
loop_
_entity_poly.entity_id
_entity_poly.type
_entity_poly.pdbx_seq_one_letter_code
_entity_poly.pdbx_strand_id
1 'polypeptide(L)'
;MRLLSDNSAFSTVMGFAMLLVILTAAYAYFQIEYIPEICSSHETKHFSEVIDELVELSAKVKGSITNNESSSISIKLGGYYPDIPFFSTPPGFTGMLRSYDAEVRIQNAVGVEGEVAQVWDGSEVVWTGQSLKYTPNYIFSSGEAVWEYGIVAVGKLNYVPVDGKIIEGKTIFIPLLRANISDSSNARKEYTLSVYSGGGKGILIRDNGNPIKIVLKTSLPRNFWEEYWSEVIDPSYVSSVAYNNGAVEITLRTGTTYRLIAGVVEVEESSGRAVQHYLYRLSPSNQTTPATLVVEVRDKFNNPVPNVDVTFRSSSVTFSDGVHTGNALTVKSDYRGIASVVALDVSGSSGIAVASITREDGTPFEIAFTLWKG
;
A
#
# COMPACT_ATOMS: atom_id res chain seq x y z
N MET A 1 75.66 36.59 43.95
CA MET A 1 74.88 35.65 43.12
C MET A 1 73.55 36.36 42.81
N ARG A 2 73.45 37.02 41.63
CA ARG A 2 72.22 37.67 41.20
C ARG A 2 71.37 36.64 40.48
N LEU A 3 70.32 36.18 41.14
CA LEU A 3 69.24 35.52 40.46
C LEU A 3 68.45 36.57 39.68
N LEU A 4 68.78 36.69 38.41
CA LEU A 4 67.97 37.44 37.49
C LEU A 4 66.61 36.70 37.43
N SER A 5 65.57 37.27 38.00
CA SER A 5 64.22 36.86 37.83
C SER A 5 63.87 37.10 36.36
N ASP A 6 63.87 36.06 35.58
CA ASP A 6 63.54 36.13 34.17
C ASP A 6 62.01 36.19 34.03
N ASN A 7 61.48 37.40 34.35
CA ASN A 7 60.03 37.70 34.24
C ASN A 7 59.51 37.57 32.81
N SER A 8 60.42 37.64 31.82
CA SER A 8 60.03 37.51 30.41
C SER A 8 59.70 36.11 30.04
N ALA A 9 60.49 35.14 30.52
CA ALA A 9 60.21 33.69 30.29
C ALA A 9 58.91 33.25 30.96
N PHE A 10 58.62 33.74 32.20
CA PHE A 10 57.41 33.50 32.92
C PHE A 10 56.18 34.06 32.19
N SER A 11 56.27 35.31 31.69
CA SER A 11 55.21 35.99 30.92
C SER A 11 54.89 35.23 29.62
N THR A 12 55.89 34.71 28.91
CA THR A 12 55.71 33.93 27.68
C THR A 12 55.01 32.61 27.93
N VAL A 13 55.41 31.92 28.99
CA VAL A 13 54.79 30.62 29.40
C VAL A 13 53.34 30.85 29.82
N MET A 14 53.05 31.89 30.59
CA MET A 14 51.66 32.25 30.98
C MET A 14 50.81 32.65 29.77
N GLY A 15 51.37 33.41 28.82
CA GLY A 15 50.68 33.77 27.60
C GLY A 15 50.33 32.55 26.73
N PHE A 16 51.26 31.61 26.59
CA PHE A 16 51.02 30.35 25.88
C PHE A 16 49.98 29.48 26.59
N ALA A 17 50.07 29.39 27.93
CA ALA A 17 49.08 28.61 28.70
C ALA A 17 47.64 29.21 28.56
N MET A 18 47.52 30.55 28.63
CA MET A 18 46.22 31.21 28.41
C MET A 18 45.68 31.00 26.99
N LEU A 19 46.53 31.07 25.98
CA LEU A 19 46.17 30.79 24.59
C LEU A 19 45.68 29.35 24.43
N LEU A 20 46.35 28.39 25.07
CA LEU A 20 45.96 26.99 25.03
C LEU A 20 44.63 26.73 25.72
N VAL A 21 44.36 27.40 26.84
CA VAL A 21 43.03 27.37 27.53
C VAL A 21 41.93 27.93 26.65
N ILE A 22 42.16 29.05 25.97
CA ILE A 22 41.17 29.67 25.06
C ILE A 22 40.90 28.72 23.87
N LEU A 23 41.94 28.16 23.25
CA LEU A 23 41.79 27.25 22.15
C LEU A 23 41.06 25.97 22.58
N THR A 24 41.39 25.44 23.76
CA THR A 24 40.71 24.24 24.30
C THR A 24 39.23 24.53 24.61
N ALA A 25 38.94 25.68 25.19
CA ALA A 25 37.58 26.11 25.47
C ALA A 25 36.77 26.31 24.18
N ALA A 26 37.37 26.95 23.16
CA ALA A 26 36.77 27.14 21.87
C ALA A 26 36.48 25.77 21.19
N TYR A 27 37.48 24.86 21.20
CA TYR A 27 37.31 23.52 20.69
C TYR A 27 36.18 22.75 21.40
N ALA A 28 36.14 22.82 22.74
CA ALA A 28 35.11 22.19 23.55
C ALA A 28 33.72 22.76 23.23
N TYR A 29 33.61 24.07 23.05
CA TYR A 29 32.37 24.74 22.67
C TYR A 29 31.86 24.21 21.28
N PHE A 30 32.73 24.19 20.29
CA PHE A 30 32.38 23.69 18.98
C PHE A 30 31.96 22.21 19.03
N GLN A 31 32.66 21.37 19.80
CA GLN A 31 32.35 19.94 19.92
C GLN A 31 31.04 19.69 20.64
N ILE A 32 30.65 20.51 21.61
CA ILE A 32 29.46 20.31 22.46
C ILE A 32 28.22 20.97 21.85
N GLU A 33 28.34 22.09 21.21
CA GLU A 33 27.22 22.89 20.73
C GLU A 33 27.04 22.77 19.20
N TYR A 34 28.10 23.01 18.44
CA TYR A 34 28.02 23.18 16.99
C TYR A 34 27.94 21.84 16.22
N ILE A 35 28.73 20.87 16.66
CA ILE A 35 28.72 19.53 16.01
C ILE A 35 27.37 18.84 16.14
N PRO A 36 26.71 18.77 17.32
CA PRO A 36 25.38 18.22 17.48
C PRO A 36 24.33 18.92 16.61
N GLU A 37 24.39 20.24 16.46
CA GLU A 37 23.47 21.02 15.63
C GLU A 37 23.58 20.62 14.15
N ILE A 38 24.82 20.53 13.62
CA ILE A 38 25.05 20.06 12.25
C ILE A 38 24.53 18.63 12.07
N CYS A 39 24.85 17.75 12.99
CA CYS A 39 24.41 16.36 12.93
C CYS A 39 22.89 16.25 12.99
N SER A 40 22.22 16.98 13.87
CA SER A 40 20.77 17.06 13.97
C SER A 40 20.11 17.58 12.68
N SER A 41 20.72 18.60 12.06
CA SER A 41 20.26 19.10 10.76
C SER A 41 20.32 18.03 9.66
N HIS A 42 21.40 17.24 9.63
CA HIS A 42 21.52 16.11 8.70
C HIS A 42 20.50 15.00 8.94
N GLU A 43 20.24 14.66 10.20
CA GLU A 43 19.20 13.69 10.58
C GLU A 43 17.81 14.18 10.16
N THR A 44 17.50 15.43 10.43
CA THR A 44 16.21 16.05 10.07
C THR A 44 16.02 16.07 8.56
N LYS A 45 17.05 16.43 7.80
CA LYS A 45 17.01 16.40 6.33
C LYS A 45 16.75 14.98 5.80
N HIS A 46 17.50 14.01 6.31
CA HIS A 46 17.33 12.61 5.91
C HIS A 46 15.91 12.11 6.25
N PHE A 47 15.39 12.45 7.43
CA PHE A 47 14.03 12.07 7.82
C PHE A 47 12.98 12.68 6.89
N SER A 48 13.17 13.94 6.47
CA SER A 48 12.30 14.56 5.47
C SER A 48 12.36 13.83 4.12
N GLU A 49 13.55 13.41 3.67
CA GLU A 49 13.70 12.64 2.44
C GLU A 49 12.95 11.28 2.53
N VAL A 50 13.01 10.58 3.67
CA VAL A 50 12.24 9.34 3.89
C VAL A 50 10.74 9.59 3.86
N ILE A 51 10.28 10.71 4.43
CA ILE A 51 8.86 11.08 4.37
C ILE A 51 8.42 11.29 2.92
N ASP A 52 9.20 12.03 2.13
CA ASP A 52 8.92 12.28 0.71
C ASP A 52 8.88 10.95 -0.08
N GLU A 53 9.78 10.02 0.21
CA GLU A 53 9.80 8.68 -0.39
C GLU A 53 8.56 7.85 -0.01
N LEU A 54 8.06 7.95 1.22
CA LEU A 54 6.81 7.29 1.63
C LEU A 54 5.57 7.93 0.97
N VAL A 55 5.57 9.24 0.76
CA VAL A 55 4.53 9.93 -0.01
C VAL A 55 4.56 9.50 -1.47
N GLU A 56 5.75 9.39 -2.06
CA GLU A 56 5.91 8.85 -3.41
C GLU A 56 5.45 7.39 -3.51
N LEU A 57 5.70 6.57 -2.48
CA LEU A 57 5.16 5.21 -2.40
C LEU A 57 3.62 5.22 -2.46
N SER A 58 2.96 6.11 -1.72
CA SER A 58 1.49 6.26 -1.79
C SER A 58 1.01 6.55 -3.21
N ALA A 59 1.68 7.44 -3.93
CA ALA A 59 1.35 7.77 -5.31
C ALA A 59 1.56 6.57 -6.26
N LYS A 60 2.66 5.81 -6.09
CA LYS A 60 2.95 4.61 -6.88
C LYS A 60 1.96 3.48 -6.61
N VAL A 61 1.60 3.26 -5.35
CA VAL A 61 0.56 2.29 -4.95
C VAL A 61 -0.79 2.70 -5.56
N LYS A 62 -1.13 3.98 -5.54
CA LYS A 62 -2.34 4.50 -6.19
C LYS A 62 -2.31 4.26 -7.70
N GLY A 63 -1.20 4.56 -8.37
CA GLY A 63 -1.00 4.29 -9.81
C GLY A 63 -1.10 2.80 -10.14
N SER A 64 -0.51 1.93 -9.32
CA SER A 64 -0.60 0.49 -9.47
C SER A 64 -2.06 0.00 -9.45
N ILE A 65 -2.87 0.48 -8.50
CA ILE A 65 -4.28 0.06 -8.39
C ILE A 65 -5.15 0.70 -9.47
N THR A 66 -4.95 1.98 -9.81
CA THR A 66 -5.85 2.69 -10.72
C THR A 66 -5.50 2.52 -12.20
N ASN A 67 -4.23 2.43 -12.53
CA ASN A 67 -3.73 2.43 -13.91
C ASN A 67 -3.09 1.10 -14.32
N ASN A 68 -2.97 0.15 -13.39
CA ASN A 68 -2.28 -1.13 -13.61
C ASN A 68 -0.79 -0.96 -13.97
N GLU A 69 -0.11 -0.01 -13.33
CA GLU A 69 1.29 0.31 -13.57
C GLU A 69 2.18 -0.40 -12.54
N SER A 70 3.29 -0.98 -13.01
CA SER A 70 4.36 -1.44 -12.12
C SER A 70 5.44 -0.37 -12.03
N SER A 71 6.00 -0.18 -10.84
CA SER A 71 7.01 0.82 -10.57
C SER A 71 7.95 0.37 -9.45
N SER A 72 9.00 1.12 -9.20
CA SER A 72 9.87 0.89 -8.05
C SER A 72 10.18 2.19 -7.34
N ILE A 73 10.49 2.11 -6.05
CA ILE A 73 10.91 3.23 -5.21
C ILE A 73 12.03 2.78 -4.30
N SER A 74 13.01 3.64 -4.09
CA SER A 74 14.07 3.41 -3.10
C SER A 74 13.79 4.25 -1.86
N ILE A 75 13.80 3.61 -0.69
CA ILE A 75 13.70 4.26 0.61
C ILE A 75 15.08 4.25 1.25
N LYS A 76 15.56 5.43 1.63
CA LYS A 76 16.84 5.61 2.30
C LYS A 76 16.73 5.21 3.77
N LEU A 77 17.43 4.17 4.17
CA LEU A 77 17.38 3.68 5.55
C LEU A 77 18.45 4.30 6.46
N GLY A 78 19.45 4.98 5.92
CA GLY A 78 20.50 5.60 6.73
C GLY A 78 21.41 6.54 5.94
N GLY A 79 22.34 7.17 6.64
CA GLY A 79 23.25 8.14 6.06
C GLY A 79 24.53 8.35 6.88
N TYR A 80 25.33 9.27 6.40
CA TYR A 80 26.58 9.71 7.04
C TYR A 80 26.43 11.09 7.59
N TYR A 81 27.08 11.34 8.72
CA TYR A 81 27.34 12.69 9.14
C TYR A 81 28.47 13.31 8.31
N PRO A 82 28.51 14.63 8.17
CA PRO A 82 29.57 15.32 7.47
C PRO A 82 30.90 15.12 8.20
N ASP A 83 31.97 14.94 7.44
CA ASP A 83 33.31 14.91 7.96
C ASP A 83 33.80 16.35 8.19
N ILE A 84 34.00 16.74 9.44
CA ILE A 84 34.40 18.11 9.80
C ILE A 84 35.84 18.07 10.27
N PRO A 85 36.77 18.70 9.53
CA PRO A 85 38.19 18.66 9.91
C PRO A 85 38.43 19.08 11.34
N PHE A 86 39.28 18.36 12.05
CA PHE A 86 39.67 18.56 13.43
C PHE A 86 38.60 18.27 14.50
N PHE A 87 37.36 17.93 14.11
CA PHE A 87 36.30 17.61 15.06
C PHE A 87 35.88 16.15 14.91
N SER A 88 35.42 15.55 16.01
CA SER A 88 34.91 14.19 16.00
C SER A 88 33.43 14.20 15.73
N THR A 89 33.01 13.62 14.61
CA THR A 89 31.62 13.37 14.26
C THR A 89 31.30 11.88 14.37
N PRO A 90 30.06 11.48 14.70
CA PRO A 90 29.65 10.07 14.63
C PRO A 90 29.81 9.54 13.20
N PRO A 91 30.03 8.22 13.01
CA PRO A 91 30.30 7.65 11.68
C PRO A 91 29.08 7.66 10.75
N GLY A 92 27.90 7.70 11.29
CA GLY A 92 26.66 7.70 10.53
C GLY A 92 25.45 7.36 11.38
N PHE A 93 24.29 7.35 10.75
CA PHE A 93 23.01 7.01 11.36
C PHE A 93 22.29 5.96 10.50
N THR A 94 21.37 5.22 11.11
CA THR A 94 20.61 4.14 10.48
C THR A 94 19.13 4.31 10.77
N GLY A 95 18.31 3.57 10.07
CA GLY A 95 16.90 3.43 10.36
C GLY A 95 16.42 2.01 10.05
N MET A 96 15.22 1.72 10.48
CA MET A 96 14.57 0.44 10.32
C MET A 96 13.25 0.62 9.61
N LEU A 97 13.06 -0.09 8.50
CA LEU A 97 11.77 -0.21 7.83
C LEU A 97 11.18 -1.57 8.16
N ARG A 98 9.95 -1.58 8.65
CA ARG A 98 9.21 -2.79 8.99
C ARG A 98 7.80 -2.76 8.42
N SER A 99 7.35 -3.91 7.94
CA SER A 99 5.93 -4.15 7.70
C SER A 99 5.26 -4.66 8.98
N TYR A 100 3.98 -4.37 9.13
CA TYR A 100 3.13 -4.89 10.20
C TYR A 100 1.72 -5.13 9.69
N ASP A 101 1.02 -6.05 10.35
CA ASP A 101 -0.28 -6.52 9.90
C ASP A 101 -1.34 -5.42 9.95
N ALA A 102 -2.05 -5.30 8.87
CA ALA A 102 -3.19 -4.43 8.69
C ALA A 102 -4.41 -5.23 8.25
N GLU A 103 -5.59 -4.81 8.68
CA GLU A 103 -6.85 -5.45 8.37
C GLU A 103 -7.91 -4.40 8.08
N VAL A 104 -8.71 -4.65 7.07
CA VAL A 104 -9.85 -3.83 6.68
C VAL A 104 -11.10 -4.69 6.70
N ARG A 105 -12.17 -4.17 7.29
CA ARG A 105 -13.52 -4.77 7.24
C ARG A 105 -14.49 -3.74 6.72
N ILE A 106 -15.34 -4.13 5.77
CA ILE A 106 -16.45 -3.31 5.29
C ILE A 106 -17.75 -4.07 5.51
N GLN A 107 -18.72 -3.43 6.14
CA GLN A 107 -20.03 -3.97 6.43
C GLN A 107 -21.11 -3.15 5.74
N ASN A 108 -22.24 -3.79 5.43
CA ASN A 108 -23.44 -3.17 4.84
C ASN A 108 -23.25 -2.60 3.43
N ALA A 109 -22.19 -2.99 2.72
CA ALA A 109 -21.91 -2.53 1.37
C ALA A 109 -22.46 -3.52 0.34
N VAL A 110 -23.29 -3.03 -0.58
CA VAL A 110 -23.84 -3.80 -1.71
C VAL A 110 -23.26 -3.29 -3.02
N GLY A 111 -22.77 -4.19 -3.86
CA GLY A 111 -22.33 -3.86 -5.21
C GLY A 111 -23.50 -3.38 -6.09
N VAL A 112 -23.26 -2.33 -6.88
CA VAL A 112 -24.33 -1.72 -7.70
C VAL A 112 -24.49 -2.46 -9.03
N GLU A 113 -23.42 -3.07 -9.55
CA GLU A 113 -23.37 -3.61 -10.91
C GLU A 113 -23.12 -5.11 -10.96
N GLY A 114 -23.92 -5.79 -11.78
CA GLY A 114 -23.71 -7.14 -12.30
C GLY A 114 -23.23 -8.18 -11.28
N GLU A 115 -22.18 -8.88 -11.64
CA GLU A 115 -21.59 -9.95 -10.86
C GLU A 115 -20.92 -9.46 -9.56
N VAL A 116 -20.56 -8.18 -9.47
CA VAL A 116 -20.02 -7.55 -8.26
C VAL A 116 -20.99 -7.66 -7.08
N ALA A 117 -22.31 -7.55 -7.34
CA ALA A 117 -23.36 -7.67 -6.33
C ALA A 117 -23.44 -9.09 -5.70
N GLN A 118 -22.86 -10.12 -6.34
CA GLN A 118 -22.78 -11.47 -5.78
C GLN A 118 -21.65 -11.66 -4.78
N VAL A 119 -20.66 -10.75 -4.79
CA VAL A 119 -19.54 -10.73 -3.87
C VAL A 119 -19.76 -9.70 -2.77
N TRP A 120 -20.31 -8.54 -3.15
CA TRP A 120 -20.68 -7.45 -2.26
C TRP A 120 -22.21 -7.45 -2.09
N ASP A 121 -22.70 -8.30 -1.21
CA ASP A 121 -24.14 -8.55 -0.98
C ASP A 121 -24.68 -7.90 0.29
N GLY A 122 -23.87 -7.08 0.95
CA GLY A 122 -24.17 -6.44 2.24
C GLY A 122 -23.62 -7.19 3.45
N SER A 123 -23.07 -8.38 3.26
CA SER A 123 -22.31 -9.07 4.30
C SER A 123 -20.98 -8.39 4.59
N GLU A 124 -20.30 -8.81 5.65
CA GLU A 124 -18.97 -8.29 5.98
C GLU A 124 -17.92 -8.81 5.00
N VAL A 125 -17.20 -7.89 4.36
CA VAL A 125 -16.04 -8.20 3.54
C VAL A 125 -14.77 -7.84 4.30
N VAL A 126 -13.89 -8.82 4.51
CA VAL A 126 -12.64 -8.67 5.24
C VAL A 126 -11.46 -8.94 4.31
N TRP A 127 -10.41 -8.15 4.45
CA TRP A 127 -9.12 -8.46 3.84
C TRP A 127 -7.96 -7.99 4.71
N THR A 128 -6.83 -8.65 4.56
CA THR A 128 -5.61 -8.42 5.32
C THR A 128 -4.46 -8.09 4.40
N GLY A 129 -3.50 -7.40 4.91
CA GLY A 129 -2.25 -7.04 4.26
C GLY A 129 -1.32 -6.42 5.27
N GLN A 130 -0.40 -5.61 4.80
CA GLN A 130 0.58 -4.93 5.64
C GLN A 130 0.55 -3.42 5.40
N SER A 131 0.96 -2.71 6.44
CA SER A 131 1.35 -1.31 6.49
C SER A 131 2.85 -1.22 6.76
N LEU A 132 3.46 -0.05 6.63
CA LEU A 132 4.90 0.16 6.83
C LEU A 132 5.16 1.16 7.94
N LYS A 133 6.24 0.93 8.66
CA LYS A 133 6.76 1.84 9.67
C LYS A 133 8.25 2.00 9.50
N TYR A 134 8.70 3.25 9.40
CA TYR A 134 10.11 3.64 9.46
C TYR A 134 10.42 4.19 10.84
N THR A 135 11.43 3.62 11.49
CA THR A 135 11.93 4.07 12.80
C THR A 135 13.42 4.38 12.66
N PRO A 136 13.82 5.66 12.71
CA PRO A 136 15.21 6.03 12.67
C PRO A 136 15.93 5.71 13.99
N ASN A 137 17.21 5.41 13.88
CA ASN A 137 18.12 5.32 15.00
C ASN A 137 19.07 6.53 14.97
N TYR A 138 18.50 7.71 15.23
CA TYR A 138 19.22 8.98 15.27
C TYR A 138 19.75 9.25 16.67
N ILE A 139 20.81 10.06 16.74
CA ILE A 139 21.47 10.45 18.01
C ILE A 139 20.85 11.74 18.53
N PHE A 140 20.55 12.69 17.63
CA PHE A 140 20.20 14.06 17.99
C PHE A 140 18.75 14.43 17.71
N SER A 141 18.06 13.64 16.91
CA SER A 141 16.65 13.84 16.59
C SER A 141 15.83 12.58 16.85
N SER A 142 14.52 12.68 16.78
CA SER A 142 13.63 11.54 16.97
C SER A 142 12.34 11.74 16.18
N GLY A 143 11.81 10.65 15.65
CA GLY A 143 10.56 10.63 14.92
C GLY A 143 10.29 9.22 14.42
N GLU A 144 9.11 8.97 13.92
CA GLU A 144 8.73 7.77 13.20
C GLU A 144 7.85 8.19 12.03
N ALA A 145 7.93 7.48 10.93
CA ALA A 145 7.04 7.65 9.80
C ALA A 145 6.25 6.36 9.57
N VAL A 146 4.96 6.51 9.39
CA VAL A 146 4.02 5.38 9.23
C VAL A 146 3.28 5.56 7.92
N TRP A 147 3.18 4.49 7.15
CA TRP A 147 2.33 4.37 5.99
C TRP A 147 1.23 3.36 6.28
N GLU A 148 -0.01 3.82 6.40
CA GLU A 148 -1.22 3.00 6.61
C GLU A 148 -2.32 3.40 5.63
N TYR A 149 -2.87 2.44 4.88
CA TYR A 149 -4.04 2.64 4.01
C TYR A 149 -3.88 3.80 3.00
N GLY A 150 -2.63 4.06 2.57
CA GLY A 150 -2.31 5.18 1.70
C GLY A 150 -2.11 6.51 2.43
N ILE A 151 -2.23 6.56 3.75
CA ILE A 151 -1.90 7.72 4.58
C ILE A 151 -0.42 7.64 4.98
N VAL A 152 0.27 8.79 4.93
CA VAL A 152 1.58 8.98 5.54
C VAL A 152 1.41 9.83 6.78
N ALA A 153 1.81 9.29 7.93
CA ALA A 153 1.75 9.95 9.22
C ALA A 153 3.16 10.02 9.85
N VAL A 154 3.46 11.11 10.51
CA VAL A 154 4.78 11.38 11.12
C VAL A 154 4.61 11.81 12.57
N GLY A 155 5.40 11.24 13.45
CA GLY A 155 5.39 11.59 14.87
C GLY A 155 6.18 10.60 15.71
N LYS A 156 6.00 10.66 17.01
CA LYS A 156 6.51 9.67 17.97
C LYS A 156 5.48 9.39 19.07
N LEU A 157 4.96 10.44 19.69
CA LEU A 157 3.86 10.39 20.67
C LEU A 157 2.60 11.01 20.05
N ASN A 158 2.77 12.11 19.32
CA ASN A 158 1.73 12.77 18.57
C ASN A 158 2.07 12.63 17.09
N TYR A 159 1.23 11.90 16.38
CA TYR A 159 1.34 11.76 14.93
C TYR A 159 0.48 12.82 14.25
N VAL A 160 1.00 13.35 13.15
CA VAL A 160 0.28 14.27 12.27
C VAL A 160 0.21 13.69 10.86
N PRO A 161 -0.90 13.85 10.13
CA PRO A 161 -0.98 13.44 8.74
C PRO A 161 -0.11 14.34 7.87
N VAL A 162 0.66 13.74 6.98
CA VAL A 162 1.46 14.45 5.98
C VAL A 162 0.81 14.39 4.62
N ASP A 163 0.30 13.20 4.24
CA ASP A 163 -0.37 12.96 2.96
C ASP A 163 -1.35 11.81 3.07
N GLY A 164 -2.23 11.70 2.06
CA GLY A 164 -3.17 10.62 1.88
C GLY A 164 -4.57 10.89 2.43
N LYS A 165 -5.57 10.50 1.62
CA LYS A 165 -7.00 10.57 1.97
C LYS A 165 -7.66 9.25 1.71
N ILE A 166 -8.23 8.65 2.76
CA ILE A 166 -9.04 7.42 2.64
C ILE A 166 -10.35 7.72 1.89
N ILE A 167 -10.95 8.88 2.15
CA ILE A 167 -12.21 9.28 1.54
C ILE A 167 -12.04 10.66 0.92
N GLU A 168 -12.27 10.73 -0.39
CA GLU A 168 -12.26 11.98 -1.15
C GLU A 168 -13.57 12.08 -1.96
N GLY A 169 -14.48 12.90 -1.48
CA GLY A 169 -15.83 12.97 -2.02
C GLY A 169 -16.52 11.60 -1.93
N LYS A 170 -16.96 11.07 -3.08
CA LYS A 170 -17.57 9.73 -3.17
C LYS A 170 -16.58 8.60 -3.41
N THR A 171 -15.30 8.88 -3.46
CA THR A 171 -14.26 7.87 -3.67
C THR A 171 -13.64 7.46 -2.36
N ILE A 172 -13.60 6.16 -2.12
CA ILE A 172 -12.95 5.51 -0.98
C ILE A 172 -11.71 4.82 -1.52
N PHE A 173 -10.53 5.16 -1.01
CA PHE A 173 -9.26 4.58 -1.40
C PHE A 173 -8.59 3.91 -0.21
N ILE A 174 -8.51 2.58 -0.24
CA ILE A 174 -7.98 1.77 0.88
C ILE A 174 -7.02 0.71 0.33
N PRO A 175 -5.76 1.06 0.05
CA PRO A 175 -4.74 0.11 -0.33
C PRO A 175 -4.14 -0.56 0.90
N LEU A 176 -3.76 -1.82 0.74
CA LEU A 176 -2.84 -2.55 1.62
C LEU A 176 -1.65 -3.03 0.81
N LEU A 177 -0.56 -3.31 1.48
CA LEU A 177 0.61 -3.93 0.87
C LEU A 177 0.63 -5.43 1.18
N ARG A 178 1.22 -6.20 0.29
CA ARG A 178 1.71 -7.55 0.57
C ARG A 178 3.22 -7.47 0.60
N ALA A 179 3.77 -7.31 1.80
CA ALA A 179 5.18 -7.10 2.02
C ALA A 179 5.61 -7.82 3.29
N ASN A 180 6.71 -8.53 3.24
CA ASN A 180 7.33 -9.09 4.43
C ASN A 180 8.68 -8.41 4.66
N ILE A 181 8.61 -7.15 5.08
CA ILE A 181 9.79 -6.31 5.28
C ILE A 181 10.15 -6.33 6.75
N SER A 182 11.33 -6.84 7.04
CA SER A 182 11.96 -6.74 8.35
C SER A 182 13.43 -6.42 8.11
N ASP A 183 13.72 -5.24 7.59
CA ASP A 183 15.09 -4.81 7.37
C ASP A 183 15.50 -3.79 8.43
N SER A 184 16.48 -4.17 9.23
CA SER A 184 17.27 -3.28 10.07
C SER A 184 18.58 -3.07 9.35
N SER A 185 18.71 -2.02 8.56
CA SER A 185 19.96 -1.78 7.87
C SER A 185 21.06 -1.46 8.85
N ASN A 186 22.10 -2.27 8.82
CA ASN A 186 23.40 -1.86 9.28
C ASN A 186 23.97 -0.87 8.26
N ALA A 187 23.71 0.42 8.48
CA ALA A 187 24.29 1.56 7.78
C ALA A 187 24.04 1.66 6.26
N ARG A 188 23.30 2.70 5.82
CA ARG A 188 23.47 3.34 4.52
C ARG A 188 22.87 2.63 3.32
N LYS A 189 21.96 1.70 3.54
CA LYS A 189 21.32 0.96 2.46
C LYS A 189 20.06 1.69 2.02
N GLU A 190 19.96 1.90 0.74
CA GLU A 190 18.68 2.15 0.10
C GLU A 190 17.93 0.82 0.03
N TYR A 191 16.68 0.83 0.41
CA TYR A 191 15.80 -0.32 0.28
C TYR A 191 14.86 -0.08 -0.90
N THR A 192 15.06 -0.82 -1.99
CA THR A 192 14.22 -0.67 -3.18
C THR A 192 12.99 -1.54 -3.06
N LEU A 193 11.82 -0.91 -3.11
CA LEU A 193 10.52 -1.57 -3.14
C LEU A 193 10.03 -1.63 -4.59
N SER A 194 9.76 -2.82 -5.09
CA SER A 194 9.09 -3.02 -6.37
C SER A 194 7.59 -3.10 -6.14
N VAL A 195 6.84 -2.15 -6.70
CA VAL A 195 5.38 -2.08 -6.63
C VAL A 195 4.82 -2.70 -7.89
N TYR A 196 4.14 -3.84 -7.77
CA TYR A 196 3.57 -4.57 -8.90
C TYR A 196 2.15 -4.09 -9.21
N SER A 197 1.79 -4.20 -10.48
CA SER A 197 0.44 -3.85 -10.92
C SER A 197 -0.61 -4.75 -10.24
N GLY A 198 -1.60 -4.12 -9.62
CA GLY A 198 -2.75 -4.80 -9.03
C GLY A 198 -4.05 -4.22 -9.53
N GLY A 199 -3.98 -3.54 -10.69
CA GLY A 199 -4.94 -2.57 -11.17
C GLY A 199 -6.36 -3.05 -11.32
N GLY A 200 -7.28 -2.28 -10.76
CA GLY A 200 -8.71 -2.43 -10.87
C GLY A 200 -9.42 -1.12 -11.15
N LYS A 201 -10.59 -1.23 -11.74
CA LYS A 201 -11.45 -0.06 -12.02
C LYS A 201 -12.17 0.46 -10.79
N GLY A 202 -11.97 -0.16 -9.62
CA GLY A 202 -12.78 0.01 -8.43
C GLY A 202 -14.20 -0.56 -8.62
N ILE A 203 -14.96 -0.56 -7.55
CA ILE A 203 -16.36 -1.01 -7.54
C ILE A 203 -17.29 0.11 -7.07
N LEU A 204 -18.49 0.14 -7.60
CA LEU A 204 -19.57 0.98 -7.09
C LEU A 204 -20.30 0.21 -6.00
N ILE A 205 -20.33 0.78 -4.79
CA ILE A 205 -21.02 0.23 -3.63
C ILE A 205 -22.04 1.23 -3.10
N ARG A 206 -23.12 0.71 -2.54
CA ARG A 206 -24.14 1.47 -1.81
C ARG A 206 -24.49 0.76 -0.51
N ASP A 207 -25.17 1.46 0.37
CA ASP A 207 -25.69 0.85 1.58
C ASP A 207 -26.85 -0.14 1.28
N ASN A 208 -27.06 -1.10 2.18
CA ASN A 208 -28.16 -2.07 2.13
C ASN A 208 -29.40 -1.61 2.94
N GLY A 209 -29.49 -0.31 3.23
CA GLY A 209 -30.45 0.28 4.17
C GLY A 209 -29.85 0.57 5.54
N ASN A 210 -28.68 0.00 5.86
CA ASN A 210 -27.86 0.34 7.01
C ASN A 210 -26.60 1.08 6.53
N PRO A 211 -26.06 2.05 7.28
CA PRO A 211 -24.86 2.77 6.90
C PRO A 211 -23.68 1.82 6.64
N ILE A 212 -22.94 2.07 5.58
CA ILE A 212 -21.69 1.36 5.34
C ILE A 212 -20.71 1.70 6.44
N LYS A 213 -20.10 0.68 7.05
CA LYS A 213 -19.07 0.80 8.07
C LYS A 213 -17.75 0.27 7.53
N ILE A 214 -16.71 1.07 7.69
CA ILE A 214 -15.32 0.72 7.35
C ILE A 214 -14.55 0.65 8.66
N VAL A 215 -14.01 -0.52 8.97
CA VAL A 215 -13.19 -0.74 10.17
C VAL A 215 -11.76 -1.01 9.72
N LEU A 216 -10.84 -0.19 10.19
CA LEU A 216 -9.41 -0.26 9.89
C LEU A 216 -8.65 -0.59 11.17
N LYS A 217 -7.91 -1.69 11.17
CA LYS A 217 -6.96 -2.00 12.25
C LYS A 217 -5.76 -1.06 12.11
N THR A 218 -5.45 -0.27 13.14
CA THR A 218 -4.45 0.79 13.06
C THR A 218 -3.45 0.74 14.20
N SER A 219 -2.19 1.12 13.90
CA SER A 219 -1.15 1.38 14.90
C SER A 219 -1.10 2.85 15.32
N LEU A 220 -1.78 3.72 14.56
CA LEU A 220 -1.84 5.14 14.85
C LEU A 220 -2.75 5.40 16.06
N PRO A 221 -2.39 6.33 16.93
CA PRO A 221 -3.13 6.57 18.16
C PRO A 221 -4.44 7.33 17.91
N ARG A 222 -5.30 7.32 18.92
CA ARG A 222 -6.63 7.94 18.85
C ARG A 222 -6.58 9.43 18.47
N ASN A 223 -5.67 10.19 19.05
CA ASN A 223 -5.54 11.63 18.78
C ASN A 223 -5.21 11.92 17.31
N PHE A 224 -4.41 11.07 16.65
CA PHE A 224 -4.17 11.17 15.21
C PHE A 224 -5.48 11.07 14.42
N TRP A 225 -6.32 10.08 14.72
CA TRP A 225 -7.56 9.87 13.99
C TRP A 225 -8.61 10.97 14.26
N GLU A 226 -8.61 11.54 15.46
CA GLU A 226 -9.47 12.70 15.79
C GLU A 226 -9.06 13.94 15.01
N GLU A 227 -7.75 14.22 14.87
CA GLU A 227 -7.21 15.31 14.07
C GLU A 227 -7.44 15.07 12.56
N TYR A 228 -7.05 13.90 12.05
CA TYR A 228 -7.26 13.49 10.67
C TYR A 228 -8.73 13.61 10.27
N TRP A 229 -9.63 13.22 11.17
CA TRP A 229 -11.06 13.33 10.95
C TRP A 229 -11.51 14.78 10.81
N SER A 230 -11.08 15.65 11.70
CA SER A 230 -11.53 17.04 11.74
C SER A 230 -11.00 17.88 10.56
N GLU A 231 -9.82 17.55 10.04
CA GLU A 231 -9.12 18.34 9.03
C GLU A 231 -9.23 17.79 7.61
N VAL A 232 -9.25 16.47 7.46
CA VAL A 232 -9.08 15.81 6.16
C VAL A 232 -10.38 15.25 5.60
N ILE A 233 -11.33 14.87 6.46
CA ILE A 233 -12.55 14.17 6.03
C ILE A 233 -13.74 15.11 5.84
N ASP A 234 -14.41 14.97 4.69
CA ASP A 234 -15.61 15.73 4.37
C ASP A 234 -16.85 15.15 5.11
N PRO A 235 -17.47 15.90 6.03
CA PRO A 235 -18.64 15.46 6.77
C PRO A 235 -19.89 15.27 5.89
N SER A 236 -19.86 15.69 4.63
CA SER A 236 -20.96 15.43 3.68
C SER A 236 -21.07 13.95 3.29
N TYR A 237 -19.98 13.20 3.38
CA TYR A 237 -19.90 11.79 2.98
C TYR A 237 -19.75 10.83 4.15
N VAL A 238 -19.30 11.32 5.29
CA VAL A 238 -19.11 10.51 6.48
C VAL A 238 -19.98 11.04 7.61
N SER A 239 -20.62 10.13 8.34
CA SER A 239 -21.53 10.49 9.44
C SER A 239 -20.82 10.50 10.78
N SER A 240 -19.88 9.59 11.01
CA SER A 240 -19.11 9.50 12.27
C SER A 240 -17.83 8.72 12.09
N VAL A 241 -16.86 8.97 13.01
CA VAL A 241 -15.69 8.15 13.22
C VAL A 241 -15.57 7.81 14.70
N ALA A 242 -15.26 6.57 14.99
CA ALA A 242 -15.02 6.09 16.34
C ALA A 242 -13.70 5.33 16.40
N TYR A 243 -12.95 5.49 17.48
CA TYR A 243 -11.72 4.78 17.74
C TYR A 243 -11.90 3.82 18.93
N ASN A 244 -11.70 2.53 18.68
CA ASN A 244 -11.85 1.48 19.68
C ASN A 244 -10.73 0.44 19.57
N ASN A 245 -9.96 0.23 20.63
CA ASN A 245 -9.01 -0.89 20.78
C ASN A 245 -8.08 -1.13 19.58
N GLY A 246 -7.44 -0.08 19.07
CA GLY A 246 -6.51 -0.19 17.94
C GLY A 246 -7.19 -0.37 16.59
N ALA A 247 -8.46 0.00 16.49
CA ALA A 247 -9.20 0.08 15.25
C ALA A 247 -9.96 1.41 15.16
N VAL A 248 -10.06 1.95 13.95
CA VAL A 248 -10.93 3.08 13.63
C VAL A 248 -12.12 2.59 12.84
N GLU A 249 -13.32 2.95 13.27
CA GLU A 249 -14.59 2.70 12.57
C GLU A 249 -15.06 4.00 11.91
N ILE A 250 -15.18 3.99 10.59
CA ILE A 250 -15.70 5.10 9.79
C ILE A 250 -17.10 4.70 9.31
N THR A 251 -18.10 5.50 9.64
CA THR A 251 -19.48 5.27 9.21
C THR A 251 -19.85 6.26 8.10
N LEU A 252 -20.23 5.76 6.93
CA LEU A 252 -20.58 6.58 5.77
C LEU A 252 -22.02 7.08 5.84
N ARG A 253 -22.32 8.14 5.09
CA ARG A 253 -23.68 8.63 4.89
C ARG A 253 -24.48 7.65 4.03
N THR A 254 -25.73 7.36 4.45
CA THR A 254 -26.65 6.52 3.69
C THR A 254 -27.21 7.23 2.45
N GLY A 255 -27.74 6.44 1.50
CA GLY A 255 -28.35 6.93 0.28
C GLY A 255 -27.34 7.47 -0.76
N THR A 256 -26.04 7.25 -0.53
CA THR A 256 -24.98 7.66 -1.45
C THR A 256 -24.33 6.42 -2.08
N THR A 257 -24.09 6.48 -3.38
CA THR A 257 -23.24 5.50 -4.07
C THR A 257 -21.79 5.95 -4.02
N TYR A 258 -20.92 5.07 -3.50
CA TYR A 258 -19.49 5.31 -3.37
C TYR A 258 -18.72 4.47 -4.38
N ARG A 259 -17.58 4.99 -4.83
CA ARG A 259 -16.61 4.23 -5.60
C ARG A 259 -15.52 3.74 -4.65
N LEU A 260 -15.48 2.45 -4.39
CA LEU A 260 -14.42 1.82 -3.60
C LEU A 260 -13.27 1.41 -4.52
N ILE A 261 -12.10 1.94 -4.27
CA ILE A 261 -10.82 1.56 -4.87
C ILE A 261 -10.00 0.94 -3.74
N ALA A 262 -9.94 -0.37 -3.73
CA ALA A 262 -9.24 -1.13 -2.71
C ALA A 262 -8.41 -2.22 -3.36
N GLY A 263 -7.43 -2.73 -2.66
CA GLY A 263 -6.61 -3.82 -3.14
C GLY A 263 -5.43 -4.10 -2.21
N VAL A 264 -4.81 -5.25 -2.43
CA VAL A 264 -3.55 -5.63 -1.80
C VAL A 264 -2.49 -5.60 -2.89
N VAL A 265 -1.60 -4.61 -2.81
CA VAL A 265 -0.53 -4.40 -3.79
C VAL A 265 0.69 -5.21 -3.36
N GLU A 266 1.21 -6.02 -4.27
CA GLU A 266 2.44 -6.75 -4.02
C GLU A 266 3.63 -5.80 -4.03
N VAL A 267 4.41 -5.87 -2.97
CA VAL A 267 5.67 -5.14 -2.82
C VAL A 267 6.75 -6.16 -2.56
N GLU A 268 7.75 -6.21 -3.43
CA GLU A 268 8.75 -7.27 -3.58
C GLU A 268 8.16 -8.60 -4.12
N GLU A 269 9.04 -9.55 -4.46
CA GLU A 269 8.65 -10.91 -4.85
C GLU A 269 8.08 -11.66 -3.63
N SER A 270 6.92 -11.27 -3.17
CA SER A 270 6.19 -12.08 -2.23
C SER A 270 5.48 -13.20 -2.99
N SER A 271 5.56 -14.42 -2.48
CA SER A 271 4.94 -15.62 -3.06
C SER A 271 3.40 -15.64 -2.97
N GLY A 272 2.78 -14.50 -2.72
CA GLY A 272 1.34 -14.38 -2.59
C GLY A 272 0.66 -14.15 -3.93
N ARG A 273 -0.15 -15.10 -4.40
CA ARG A 273 -0.99 -14.92 -5.58
C ARG A 273 -2.16 -13.98 -5.27
N ALA A 274 -2.51 -13.13 -6.23
CA ALA A 274 -3.82 -12.50 -6.26
C ALA A 274 -4.89 -13.60 -6.24
N VAL A 275 -5.90 -13.44 -5.38
CA VAL A 275 -6.89 -14.48 -5.12
C VAL A 275 -8.10 -14.24 -6.00
N GLN A 276 -8.45 -15.22 -6.85
CA GLN A 276 -9.63 -15.18 -7.71
C GLN A 276 -10.91 -15.28 -6.88
N HIS A 277 -11.90 -14.43 -7.17
CA HIS A 277 -13.17 -14.42 -6.49
C HIS A 277 -14.36 -14.63 -7.40
N TYR A 278 -14.32 -14.04 -8.60
CA TYR A 278 -15.43 -14.15 -9.53
C TYR A 278 -14.99 -14.00 -10.99
N LEU A 279 -15.91 -14.35 -11.89
CA LEU A 279 -15.79 -14.12 -13.32
C LEU A 279 -16.64 -12.92 -13.71
N TYR A 280 -16.08 -12.02 -14.51
CA TYR A 280 -16.81 -10.95 -15.15
C TYR A 280 -16.95 -11.24 -16.65
N ARG A 281 -18.15 -11.08 -17.18
CA ARG A 281 -18.47 -11.39 -18.57
C ARG A 281 -18.05 -10.23 -19.47
N LEU A 282 -17.15 -10.50 -20.42
CA LEU A 282 -16.72 -9.50 -21.43
C LEU A 282 -17.44 -9.68 -22.77
N SER A 283 -17.89 -10.88 -23.08
CA SER A 283 -18.72 -11.13 -24.29
C SER A 283 -20.20 -11.18 -23.95
N PRO A 284 -21.11 -10.95 -24.90
CA PRO A 284 -22.55 -11.02 -24.67
C PRO A 284 -22.99 -12.35 -24.07
N SER A 285 -24.01 -12.32 -23.20
CA SER A 285 -24.58 -13.53 -22.61
C SER A 285 -25.35 -14.40 -23.61
N ASN A 286 -25.82 -13.82 -24.70
CA ASN A 286 -26.58 -14.47 -25.75
C ASN A 286 -25.84 -14.28 -27.08
N GLN A 287 -25.46 -15.38 -27.76
CA GLN A 287 -24.69 -15.32 -29.00
C GLN A 287 -25.12 -16.45 -29.95
N THR A 288 -24.80 -16.28 -31.23
CA THR A 288 -25.00 -17.32 -32.24
C THR A 288 -23.65 -17.94 -32.59
N THR A 289 -23.57 -19.27 -32.66
CA THR A 289 -22.33 -19.98 -33.02
C THR A 289 -22.00 -19.83 -34.51
N PRO A 290 -20.71 -19.74 -34.89
CA PRO A 290 -19.55 -19.72 -33.99
C PRO A 290 -19.42 -18.41 -33.22
N ALA A 291 -19.07 -18.47 -31.93
CA ALA A 291 -18.98 -17.31 -31.05
C ALA A 291 -17.77 -17.40 -30.11
N THR A 292 -17.11 -16.28 -29.87
CA THR A 292 -16.04 -16.23 -28.87
C THR A 292 -16.62 -15.88 -27.51
N LEU A 293 -16.47 -16.76 -26.55
CA LEU A 293 -16.82 -16.53 -25.16
C LEU A 293 -15.60 -15.97 -24.43
N VAL A 294 -15.77 -14.79 -23.86
CA VAL A 294 -14.68 -14.06 -23.17
C VAL A 294 -15.12 -13.72 -21.76
N VAL A 295 -14.29 -14.11 -20.81
CA VAL A 295 -14.45 -13.79 -19.40
C VAL A 295 -13.19 -13.18 -18.84
N GLU A 296 -13.32 -12.38 -17.81
CA GLU A 296 -12.21 -11.85 -17.02
C GLU A 296 -12.31 -12.37 -15.60
N VAL A 297 -11.24 -12.97 -15.12
CA VAL A 297 -11.11 -13.40 -13.72
C VAL A 297 -10.77 -12.20 -12.88
N ARG A 298 -11.49 -11.99 -11.79
CA ARG A 298 -11.32 -10.85 -10.90
C ARG A 298 -11.25 -11.28 -9.45
N ASP A 299 -10.51 -10.49 -8.66
CA ASP A 299 -10.55 -10.56 -7.21
C ASP A 299 -11.80 -9.84 -6.66
N LYS A 300 -11.98 -9.85 -5.34
CA LYS A 300 -13.11 -9.18 -4.67
C LYS A 300 -13.12 -7.66 -4.84
N PHE A 301 -12.02 -7.05 -5.25
CA PHE A 301 -11.90 -5.60 -5.48
C PHE A 301 -12.04 -5.19 -6.93
N ASN A 302 -12.41 -6.16 -7.80
CA ASN A 302 -12.54 -5.95 -9.24
C ASN A 302 -11.19 -5.81 -9.98
N ASN A 303 -10.10 -6.29 -9.37
CA ASN A 303 -8.80 -6.34 -10.03
C ASN A 303 -8.67 -7.61 -10.86
N PRO A 304 -8.05 -7.55 -12.05
CA PRO A 304 -7.81 -8.73 -12.86
C PRO A 304 -6.84 -9.71 -12.19
N VAL A 305 -7.13 -11.01 -12.27
CA VAL A 305 -6.28 -12.06 -11.70
C VAL A 305 -5.72 -12.92 -12.83
N PRO A 306 -4.39 -12.87 -13.10
CA PRO A 306 -3.76 -13.66 -14.14
C PRO A 306 -3.51 -15.11 -13.71
N ASN A 307 -3.26 -15.97 -14.70
CA ASN A 307 -2.81 -17.35 -14.55
C ASN A 307 -3.77 -18.25 -13.74
N VAL A 308 -5.08 -17.99 -13.81
CA VAL A 308 -6.15 -18.77 -13.19
C VAL A 308 -6.72 -19.72 -14.21
N ASP A 309 -6.96 -20.97 -13.81
CA ASP A 309 -7.63 -21.97 -14.62
C ASP A 309 -9.14 -21.66 -14.71
N VAL A 310 -9.62 -21.38 -15.91
CA VAL A 310 -11.04 -21.15 -16.22
C VAL A 310 -11.55 -22.32 -17.05
N THR A 311 -12.54 -23.02 -16.53
CA THR A 311 -13.15 -24.16 -17.22
C THR A 311 -14.45 -23.74 -17.91
N PHE A 312 -14.50 -23.87 -19.22
CA PHE A 312 -15.72 -23.77 -20.03
C PHE A 312 -16.30 -25.15 -20.25
N ARG A 313 -17.56 -25.34 -19.92
CA ARG A 313 -18.25 -26.64 -20.06
C ARG A 313 -19.66 -26.50 -20.57
N SER A 314 -20.12 -27.53 -21.32
CA SER A 314 -21.50 -27.66 -21.80
C SER A 314 -21.80 -29.10 -22.11
N SER A 315 -23.06 -29.47 -22.07
CA SER A 315 -23.54 -30.76 -22.59
C SER A 315 -23.89 -30.73 -24.09
N SER A 316 -24.01 -29.54 -24.66
CA SER A 316 -24.54 -29.34 -26.02
C SER A 316 -23.69 -28.44 -26.91
N VAL A 317 -22.59 -27.82 -26.36
CA VAL A 317 -21.71 -26.91 -27.10
C VAL A 317 -20.33 -27.55 -27.23
N THR A 318 -19.73 -27.43 -28.41
CA THR A 318 -18.35 -27.82 -28.66
C THR A 318 -17.48 -26.56 -28.66
N PHE A 319 -16.44 -26.55 -27.83
CA PHE A 319 -15.49 -25.46 -27.70
C PHE A 319 -14.17 -25.77 -28.41
N SER A 320 -13.42 -24.70 -28.72
CA SER A 320 -12.02 -24.76 -29.16
C SER A 320 -11.21 -23.64 -28.52
N ASP A 321 -9.98 -23.95 -28.12
CA ASP A 321 -8.95 -22.96 -27.72
C ASP A 321 -7.93 -22.68 -28.82
N GLY A 322 -8.18 -23.22 -30.02
CA GLY A 322 -7.27 -23.15 -31.18
C GLY A 322 -6.34 -24.38 -31.30
N VAL A 323 -6.19 -25.17 -30.23
CA VAL A 323 -5.36 -26.39 -30.19
C VAL A 323 -6.22 -27.63 -29.90
N HIS A 324 -7.10 -27.48 -28.92
CA HIS A 324 -8.00 -28.57 -28.46
C HIS A 324 -9.44 -28.24 -28.80
N THR A 325 -10.25 -29.29 -28.91
CA THR A 325 -11.70 -29.21 -29.09
C THR A 325 -12.40 -30.16 -28.13
N GLY A 326 -13.54 -29.76 -27.58
CA GLY A 326 -14.31 -30.60 -26.66
C GLY A 326 -15.48 -29.88 -26.02
N ASN A 327 -16.27 -30.62 -25.27
CA ASN A 327 -17.41 -30.08 -24.52
C ASN A 327 -17.02 -29.50 -23.16
N ALA A 328 -15.76 -29.67 -22.76
CA ALA A 328 -15.14 -29.06 -21.62
C ALA A 328 -13.68 -28.68 -21.95
N LEU A 329 -13.33 -27.44 -21.80
CA LEU A 329 -11.97 -26.95 -21.98
C LEU A 329 -11.56 -26.05 -20.79
N THR A 330 -10.33 -26.24 -20.33
CA THR A 330 -9.74 -25.38 -19.29
C THR A 330 -8.63 -24.56 -19.94
N VAL A 331 -8.75 -23.23 -19.83
CA VAL A 331 -7.76 -22.27 -20.34
C VAL A 331 -7.29 -21.38 -19.18
N LYS A 332 -6.04 -20.90 -19.25
CA LYS A 332 -5.50 -19.98 -18.25
C LYS A 332 -5.83 -18.55 -18.61
N SER A 333 -6.19 -17.75 -17.62
CA SER A 333 -6.29 -16.31 -17.80
C SER A 333 -4.92 -15.70 -18.13
N ASP A 334 -4.92 -14.73 -19.05
CA ASP A 334 -3.73 -13.95 -19.44
C ASP A 334 -3.32 -12.95 -18.35
N TYR A 335 -2.30 -12.12 -18.63
CA TYR A 335 -1.83 -11.09 -17.70
C TYR A 335 -2.87 -10.01 -17.37
N ARG A 336 -3.95 -9.90 -18.14
CA ARG A 336 -5.11 -9.04 -17.90
C ARG A 336 -6.28 -9.77 -17.25
N GLY A 337 -6.07 -10.99 -16.78
CA GLY A 337 -7.12 -11.84 -16.22
C GLY A 337 -8.10 -12.41 -17.26
N ILE A 338 -7.84 -12.25 -18.56
CA ILE A 338 -8.78 -12.66 -19.62
C ILE A 338 -8.58 -14.12 -19.99
N ALA A 339 -9.68 -14.87 -20.03
CA ALA A 339 -9.76 -16.21 -20.56
C ALA A 339 -10.82 -16.30 -21.66
N SER A 340 -10.53 -17.01 -22.76
CA SER A 340 -11.45 -17.11 -23.88
C SER A 340 -11.41 -18.47 -24.57
N VAL A 341 -12.56 -18.89 -25.11
CA VAL A 341 -12.70 -20.04 -26.00
C VAL A 341 -13.67 -19.70 -27.13
N VAL A 342 -13.57 -20.42 -28.23
CA VAL A 342 -14.53 -20.33 -29.34
C VAL A 342 -15.57 -21.45 -29.17
N ALA A 343 -16.83 -21.09 -29.04
CA ALA A 343 -17.93 -22.01 -29.20
C ALA A 343 -18.19 -22.25 -30.69
N LEU A 344 -17.88 -23.47 -31.17
CA LEU A 344 -17.90 -23.80 -32.57
C LEU A 344 -19.30 -24.14 -33.09
N ASP A 345 -20.02 -25.00 -32.37
CA ASP A 345 -21.34 -25.48 -32.75
C ASP A 345 -22.17 -25.86 -31.52
N VAL A 346 -23.49 -25.93 -31.73
CA VAL A 346 -24.47 -26.37 -30.74
C VAL A 346 -25.21 -27.59 -31.26
N SER A 347 -25.29 -28.67 -30.49
CA SER A 347 -25.98 -29.91 -30.83
C SER A 347 -27.52 -29.79 -30.70
N GLY A 348 -28.13 -28.77 -31.29
CA GLY A 348 -29.57 -28.49 -31.19
C GLY A 348 -29.83 -27.08 -31.66
N SER A 349 -31.02 -26.53 -31.39
CA SER A 349 -31.33 -25.13 -31.72
C SER A 349 -30.66 -24.12 -30.79
N SER A 350 -30.39 -24.52 -29.54
CA SER A 350 -29.70 -23.70 -28.53
C SER A 350 -29.00 -24.59 -27.49
N GLY A 351 -28.03 -24.02 -26.79
CA GLY A 351 -27.29 -24.65 -25.69
C GLY A 351 -26.83 -23.65 -24.66
N ILE A 352 -26.53 -24.14 -23.47
CA ILE A 352 -25.95 -23.35 -22.38
C ILE A 352 -24.50 -23.75 -22.21
N ALA A 353 -23.62 -22.76 -22.28
CA ALA A 353 -22.22 -22.88 -21.90
C ALA A 353 -22.00 -22.23 -20.53
N VAL A 354 -21.21 -22.85 -19.68
CA VAL A 354 -20.88 -22.39 -18.34
C VAL A 354 -19.36 -22.17 -18.26
N ALA A 355 -18.94 -20.98 -17.89
CA ALA A 355 -17.57 -20.70 -17.47
C ALA A 355 -17.48 -20.74 -15.95
N SER A 356 -16.47 -21.41 -15.41
CA SER A 356 -16.31 -21.62 -13.97
C SER A 356 -14.86 -21.45 -13.53
N ILE A 357 -14.68 -20.93 -12.30
CA ILE A 357 -13.42 -20.92 -11.54
C ILE A 357 -13.67 -21.54 -10.17
N THR A 358 -12.60 -21.98 -9.52
CA THR A 358 -12.63 -22.38 -8.11
C THR A 358 -12.13 -21.21 -7.28
N ARG A 359 -12.92 -20.75 -6.32
CA ARG A 359 -12.53 -19.70 -5.35
C ARG A 359 -11.50 -20.24 -4.36
N GLU A 360 -10.91 -19.34 -3.57
CA GLU A 360 -9.95 -19.69 -2.51
C GLU A 360 -10.55 -20.64 -1.45
N ASP A 361 -11.82 -20.46 -1.13
CA ASP A 361 -12.56 -21.31 -0.19
C ASP A 361 -12.97 -22.69 -0.77
N GLY A 362 -12.56 -22.99 -2.01
CA GLY A 362 -12.89 -24.20 -2.71
C GLY A 362 -14.28 -24.21 -3.37
N THR A 363 -15.07 -23.15 -3.21
CA THR A 363 -16.39 -23.05 -3.85
C THR A 363 -16.27 -22.65 -5.32
N PRO A 364 -17.09 -23.20 -6.22
CA PRO A 364 -17.12 -22.76 -7.61
C PRO A 364 -17.85 -21.41 -7.75
N PHE A 365 -17.34 -20.57 -8.64
CA PHE A 365 -18.07 -19.43 -9.17
C PHE A 365 -18.34 -19.67 -10.66
N GLU A 366 -19.60 -19.49 -11.08
CA GLU A 366 -20.05 -19.85 -12.42
C GLU A 366 -20.83 -18.71 -13.07
N ILE A 367 -20.60 -18.53 -14.39
CA ILE A 367 -21.43 -17.69 -15.24
C ILE A 367 -21.87 -18.45 -16.49
N ALA A 368 -23.09 -18.19 -16.94
CA ALA A 368 -23.69 -18.92 -18.08
C ALA A 368 -23.78 -18.02 -19.32
N PHE A 369 -23.65 -18.66 -20.48
CA PHE A 369 -23.90 -18.08 -21.80
C PHE A 369 -24.98 -18.93 -22.51
N THR A 370 -25.90 -18.30 -23.19
CA THR A 370 -26.87 -18.93 -24.05
C THR A 370 -26.42 -18.85 -25.52
N LEU A 371 -26.28 -19.96 -26.16
CA LEU A 371 -25.79 -20.07 -27.55
C LEU A 371 -26.85 -20.62 -28.45
N TRP A 372 -27.03 -20.02 -29.61
CA TRP A 372 -27.95 -20.44 -30.63
C TRP A 372 -27.17 -20.99 -31.81
N LYS A 373 -27.74 -21.96 -32.49
CA LYS A 373 -27.15 -22.49 -33.73
C LYS A 373 -27.19 -21.42 -34.80
N GLY A 374 -26.01 -21.15 -35.41
CA GLY A 374 -25.88 -20.25 -36.56
C GLY A 374 -26.19 -20.87 -37.87
#